data_1a495e14156fabb526991a2c5cda509b
#
_entry.id   1a495e14156fabb526991a2c5cda509b
#
_cell.length_a   1.000
_cell.length_b   1.000
_cell.length_c   1.000
_cell.angle_alpha   90.00
_cell.angle_beta   90.00
_cell.angle_gamma   90.00
#
_symmetry.space_group_name_H-M   'P 1'
#
loop_
_entity.id
_entity.type
_entity.pdbx_description
1 polymer ?
#
loop_
_entity_poly.entity_id
_entity_poly.type
_entity_poly.pdbx_seq_one_letter_code
_entity_poly.pdbx_strand_id
1 'polypeptide(L)'
;MELDFSDTPFDTKEVKPHEIEEIFEDPFSIRLLPDHDRSDGEARFYLLGKTIGNRGLFLAFWSDGKKARVVSARELVEDEEAYYERRLAELK
;
A
#
# COMPACT_ATOMS: atom_id res chain seq x y z
N MET A 1 -2.88 -12.80 0.23
CA MET A 1 -3.52 -12.01 -0.86
C MET A 1 -2.62 -12.02 -2.08
N GLU A 2 -3.20 -12.28 -3.24
CA GLU A 2 -2.46 -12.27 -4.49
C GLU A 2 -2.33 -10.85 -5.03
N LEU A 3 -1.13 -10.47 -5.46
CA LEU A 3 -0.88 -9.13 -6.01
C LEU A 3 -0.82 -9.20 -7.53
N ASP A 4 -1.51 -8.28 -8.19
CA ASP A 4 -1.57 -8.18 -9.63
C ASP A 4 -0.84 -6.92 -10.09
N PHE A 5 0.24 -7.09 -10.84
CA PHE A 5 1.04 -6.01 -11.39
C PHE A 5 0.91 -5.88 -12.91
N SER A 6 -0.06 -6.57 -13.51
CA SER A 6 -0.19 -6.63 -14.97
C SER A 6 -0.60 -5.30 -15.60
N ASP A 7 -1.19 -4.41 -14.81
CA ASP A 7 -1.68 -3.12 -15.30
C ASP A 7 -1.27 -2.01 -14.33
N THR A 8 0.05 -1.75 -14.29
CA THR A 8 0.60 -0.77 -13.36
C THR A 8 0.87 0.56 -14.09
N PRO A 9 0.12 1.62 -13.77
CA PRO A 9 0.31 2.93 -14.41
C PRO A 9 1.45 3.75 -13.80
N PHE A 10 2.17 3.21 -12.85
CA PHE A 10 3.28 3.91 -12.19
C PHE A 10 4.63 3.34 -12.63
N ASP A 11 5.70 4.08 -12.33
CA ASP A 11 7.06 3.70 -12.71
C ASP A 11 7.60 2.59 -11.79
N THR A 12 7.69 1.38 -12.33
CA THR A 12 8.22 0.23 -11.57
C THR A 12 9.74 0.29 -11.38
N LYS A 13 10.42 1.27 -11.97
CA LYS A 13 11.83 1.51 -11.71
C LYS A 13 12.03 2.25 -10.39
N GLU A 14 11.11 3.13 -10.03
CA GLU A 14 11.16 3.86 -8.76
C GLU A 14 10.67 3.00 -7.59
N VAL A 15 9.57 2.27 -7.80
CA VAL A 15 9.00 1.39 -6.79
C VAL A 15 8.89 0.00 -7.39
N LYS A 16 9.72 -0.91 -6.93
CA LYS A 16 9.80 -2.26 -7.48
C LYS A 16 8.71 -3.15 -6.92
N PRO A 17 8.24 -4.16 -7.68
CA PRO A 17 7.20 -5.07 -7.18
C PRO A 17 7.54 -5.73 -5.85
N HIS A 18 8.79 -6.11 -5.60
CA HIS A 18 9.16 -6.73 -4.33
C HIS A 18 9.02 -5.77 -3.16
N GLU A 19 9.22 -4.46 -3.38
CA GLU A 19 9.01 -3.46 -2.35
C GLU A 19 7.52 -3.35 -1.98
N ILE A 20 6.65 -3.44 -2.98
CA ILE A 20 5.20 -3.42 -2.76
C ILE A 20 4.78 -4.65 -1.95
N GLU A 21 5.32 -5.83 -2.28
CA GLU A 21 5.05 -7.03 -1.51
C GLU A 21 5.48 -6.88 -0.05
N GLU A 22 6.61 -6.24 0.20
CA GLU A 22 7.10 -5.99 1.56
C GLU A 22 6.14 -5.08 2.34
N ILE A 23 5.52 -4.10 1.68
CA ILE A 23 4.53 -3.23 2.31
C ILE A 23 3.31 -4.05 2.75
N PHE A 24 2.82 -4.95 1.90
CA PHE A 24 1.69 -5.81 2.25
C PHE A 24 2.03 -6.75 3.40
N GLU A 25 3.29 -7.11 3.56
CA GLU A 25 3.75 -8.00 4.62
C GLU A 25 4.19 -7.25 5.89
N ASP A 26 4.30 -5.92 5.84
CA ASP A 26 4.68 -5.12 7.00
C ASP A 26 3.61 -5.26 8.09
N PRO A 27 3.95 -5.81 9.27
CA PRO A 27 2.97 -5.99 10.35
C PRO A 27 2.45 -4.68 10.93
N PHE A 28 3.13 -3.58 10.67
CA PHE A 28 2.74 -2.25 11.14
C PHE A 28 2.13 -1.39 10.04
N SER A 29 1.87 -1.96 8.86
CA SER A 29 1.25 -1.22 7.78
C SER A 29 -0.14 -0.72 8.20
N ILE A 30 -0.50 0.46 7.69
CA ILE A 30 -1.78 1.09 8.00
C ILE A 30 -2.66 1.00 6.78
N ARG A 31 -3.78 0.27 6.91
CA ARG A 31 -4.76 0.16 5.83
C ARG A 31 -5.87 1.16 6.11
N LEU A 32 -6.07 2.08 5.17
CA LEU A 32 -7.14 3.05 5.28
C LEU A 32 -8.44 2.45 4.73
N LEU A 33 -9.56 2.94 5.24
CA LEU A 33 -10.87 2.48 4.79
C LEU A 33 -11.06 2.78 3.31
N PRO A 34 -11.81 1.92 2.59
CA PRO A 34 -12.06 2.16 1.17
C PRO A 34 -12.80 3.47 0.98
N ASP A 35 -12.36 4.26 -0.01
CA ASP A 35 -13.02 5.50 -0.35
C ASP A 35 -13.93 5.35 -1.56
N HIS A 36 -13.92 4.17 -2.21
CA HIS A 36 -14.67 3.94 -3.43
C HIS A 36 -15.00 2.46 -3.57
N ASP A 37 -16.29 2.16 -3.79
CA ASP A 37 -16.74 0.80 -4.07
C ASP A 37 -17.15 0.70 -5.54
N ARG A 38 -16.78 -0.40 -6.18
CA ARG A 38 -17.20 -0.71 -7.53
C ARG A 38 -18.31 -1.76 -7.51
N SER A 39 -19.14 -1.72 -8.52
CA SER A 39 -20.27 -2.67 -8.62
C SER A 39 -19.81 -4.10 -8.87
N ASP A 40 -18.54 -4.33 -9.23
CA ASP A 40 -17.99 -5.66 -9.48
C ASP A 40 -17.39 -6.31 -8.21
N GLY A 41 -17.65 -5.73 -7.05
CA GLY A 41 -17.19 -6.30 -5.78
C GLY A 41 -15.80 -5.83 -5.34
N GLU A 42 -15.17 -4.95 -6.10
CA GLU A 42 -13.87 -4.38 -5.71
C GLU A 42 -14.06 -3.06 -4.98
N ALA A 43 -13.20 -2.81 -4.01
CA ALA A 43 -13.11 -1.52 -3.31
C ALA A 43 -11.69 -0.97 -3.43
N ARG A 44 -11.56 0.34 -3.41
CA ARG A 44 -10.24 0.98 -3.47
C ARG A 44 -9.72 1.25 -2.08
N PHE A 45 -8.55 0.69 -1.80
CA PHE A 45 -7.87 0.81 -0.50
C PHE A 45 -6.59 1.58 -0.65
N TYR A 46 -6.15 2.15 0.47
CA TYR A 46 -4.84 2.78 0.60
C TYR A 46 -4.06 2.07 1.68
N LEU A 47 -2.75 1.96 1.49
CA LEU A 47 -1.88 1.25 2.42
C LEU A 47 -0.58 2.04 2.60
N LEU A 48 -0.25 2.35 3.86
CA LEU A 48 1.01 2.97 4.21
C LEU A 48 1.86 1.95 4.95
N GLY A 49 3.14 1.85 4.60
CA GLY A 49 4.02 0.91 5.27
C GLY A 49 5.47 1.19 4.94
N LYS A 50 6.34 0.34 5.49
CA LYS A 50 7.78 0.44 5.21
C LYS A 50 8.30 -0.89 4.68
N THR A 51 9.24 -0.80 3.75
CA THR A 51 9.95 -1.98 3.23
C THR A 51 10.95 -2.48 4.26
N ILE A 52 11.50 -3.66 4.00
CA ILE A 52 12.59 -4.20 4.82
C ILE A 52 13.77 -3.23 4.84
N GLY A 53 14.00 -2.51 3.74
CA GLY A 53 15.04 -1.48 3.67
C GLY A 53 14.67 -0.16 4.33
N ASN A 54 13.56 -0.10 5.07
CA ASN A 54 13.10 1.08 5.80
C ASN A 54 12.64 2.23 4.89
N ARG A 55 12.19 1.91 3.69
CA ARG A 55 11.64 2.89 2.75
C ARG A 55 10.12 2.95 2.92
N GLY A 56 9.59 4.15 3.26
CA GLY A 56 8.16 4.34 3.43
C GLY A 56 7.46 4.50 2.09
N LEU A 57 6.36 3.77 1.89
CA LEU A 57 5.59 3.82 0.65
C LEU A 57 4.11 3.98 0.92
N PHE A 58 3.44 4.68 0.01
CA PHE A 58 2.00 4.83 -0.04
C PHE A 58 1.48 4.11 -1.27
N LEU A 59 0.57 3.18 -1.06
CA LEU A 59 0.00 2.38 -2.14
C LEU A 59 -1.49 2.63 -2.27
N ALA A 60 -1.99 2.59 -3.51
CA ALA A 60 -3.41 2.55 -3.78
C ALA A 60 -3.68 1.29 -4.62
N PHE A 61 -4.72 0.54 -4.26
CA PHE A 61 -5.04 -0.69 -4.96
C PHE A 61 -6.54 -0.99 -4.91
N TRP A 62 -7.00 -1.72 -5.91
CA TRP A 62 -8.34 -2.29 -5.93
C TRP A 62 -8.29 -3.72 -5.44
N SER A 63 -9.24 -4.12 -4.61
CA SER A 63 -9.26 -5.48 -4.08
C SER A 63 -10.68 -5.96 -3.86
N ASP A 64 -10.90 -7.26 -4.13
CA ASP A 64 -12.12 -7.96 -3.78
C ASP A 64 -11.95 -8.83 -2.52
N GLY A 65 -10.82 -8.70 -1.85
CA GLY A 65 -10.47 -9.49 -0.67
C GLY A 65 -9.56 -10.67 -0.96
N LYS A 66 -9.45 -11.09 -2.21
CA LYS A 66 -8.60 -12.22 -2.61
C LYS A 66 -7.39 -11.77 -3.42
N LYS A 67 -7.56 -10.74 -4.23
CA LYS A 67 -6.55 -10.24 -5.14
C LYS A 67 -6.47 -8.74 -5.02
N ALA A 68 -5.27 -8.19 -5.04
CA ALA A 68 -5.04 -6.75 -5.02
C ALA A 68 -4.42 -6.33 -6.34
N ARG A 69 -5.05 -5.36 -6.99
CA ARG A 69 -4.56 -4.77 -8.24
C ARG A 69 -4.01 -3.41 -7.92
N VAL A 70 -2.67 -3.31 -7.86
CA VAL A 70 -1.99 -2.09 -7.44
C VAL A 70 -2.02 -1.09 -8.59
N VAL A 71 -2.54 0.12 -8.32
CA VAL A 71 -2.69 1.15 -9.35
C VAL A 71 -1.82 2.37 -9.10
N SER A 72 -1.27 2.52 -7.89
CA SER A 72 -0.38 3.62 -7.57
C SER A 72 0.58 3.23 -6.47
N ALA A 73 1.81 3.70 -6.56
CA ALA A 73 2.82 3.50 -5.53
C ALA A 73 3.78 4.67 -5.56
N ARG A 74 4.06 5.26 -4.39
CA ARG A 74 4.99 6.37 -4.26
C ARG A 74 5.57 6.38 -2.86
N GLU A 75 6.63 7.15 -2.68
CA GLU A 75 7.19 7.32 -1.35
C GLU A 75 6.25 8.16 -0.49
N LEU A 76 6.30 7.91 0.83
CA LEU A 76 5.52 8.69 1.78
C LEU A 76 6.01 10.14 1.79
N VAL A 77 5.07 11.08 1.88
CA VAL A 77 5.42 12.47 2.19
C VAL A 77 5.57 12.62 3.69
N GLU A 78 6.11 13.76 4.14
CA GLU A 78 6.47 13.99 5.53
C GLU A 78 5.30 13.76 6.50
N ASP A 79 4.12 14.26 6.16
CA ASP A 79 2.92 14.10 7.02
C ASP A 79 2.52 12.64 7.14
N GLU A 80 2.66 11.87 6.08
CA GLU A 80 2.34 10.44 6.08
C GLU A 80 3.35 9.65 6.91
N GLU A 81 4.62 10.00 6.83
CA GLU A 81 5.64 9.38 7.67
C GLU A 81 5.39 9.65 9.14
N ALA A 82 5.01 10.88 9.49
CA ALA A 82 4.68 11.23 10.86
C ALA A 82 3.47 10.45 11.37
N TYR A 83 2.47 10.26 10.51
CA TYR A 83 1.30 9.46 10.84
C TYR A 83 1.68 8.00 11.10
N TYR A 84 2.49 7.42 10.22
CA TYR A 84 2.97 6.04 10.38
C TYR A 84 3.76 5.88 11.67
N GLU A 85 4.66 6.80 11.97
CA GLU A 85 5.49 6.74 13.18
C GLU A 85 4.64 6.82 14.45
N ARG A 86 3.61 7.67 14.45
CA ARG A 86 2.70 7.76 15.60
C ARG A 86 1.94 6.47 15.83
N ARG A 87 1.45 5.86 14.75
CA ARG A 87 0.73 4.59 14.84
C ARG A 87 1.66 3.48 15.32
N LEU A 88 2.89 3.47 14.84
CA LEU A 88 3.90 2.50 15.27
C LEU A 88 4.18 2.64 16.78
N ALA A 89 4.30 3.87 17.26
CA ALA A 89 4.54 4.13 18.68
C ALA A 89 3.38 3.67 19.56
N GLU A 90 2.14 3.80 19.06
CA GLU A 90 0.96 3.35 19.80
C GLU A 90 0.90 1.82 19.92
N LEU A 91 1.51 1.10 18.99
CA LEU A 91 1.52 -0.36 18.97
C LEU A 91 2.63 -0.99 19.79
N LYS A 92 3.56 -0.17 20.27
CA LYS A 92 4.68 -0.65 21.08
C LYS A 92 4.37 -0.66 22.58
#